data_367c5db03b320e374f532b15e61a2ea9
#
_entry.id   367c5db03b320e374f532b15e61a2ea9
#
_cell.length_a   1.000
_cell.length_b   1.000
_cell.length_c   1.000
_cell.angle_alpha   90.00
_cell.angle_beta   90.00
_cell.angle_gamma   90.00
#
_symmetry.space_group_name_H-M   'P 1'
#
loop_
_entity.id
_entity.type
_entity.pdbx_description
1 polymer ?
#
loop_
_entity_poly.entity_id
_entity_poly.type
_entity_poly.pdbx_seq_one_letter_code
_entity_poly.pdbx_strand_id
1 'polypeptide(L)'
;MRARRAAAATAAAFLLAGCTSFADTVAAPESPPSASAAAPEPDEGTCPAERAEPDPDRPEISLDFTLSDDRRSVTGTETVVFTPDRDVGELVFRLVPNGPDSAPAGNRLVVDDVRGDDVAQGRYEAAGAGDPGGLYVVDLEDELGAGESTEVTLDFSLALGSGAFDRVGVEGPVSWWASGAPLLAWEPGVGWARDAFVPLSGETASSPVADTVVTVSAPEDLTVLMTGAQAEPSAPSGGRRTWTSEEPVARDVAVAAGPFTTTEATTPGGTRVTTGVLPEGDVPGDVFNAWTVEAIGDLEEFLGPFPYETLSVALLPDFGGGIEYPSMIFEATPSPEVLVHEVAHQWFYGMVGNSQFRDPWLDEAFASWAEAVVDPGSGLVSEEALPLPGPVGGAMDQYSNSGQYFRLVYDKGGAALLEAQRTAGEEAFAAAVRCYVDATAWSIATPADVYRALSDLPAALAVLEGAEALGEDDAPR
;
A
#
# COMPACT_ATOMS: atom_id res chain seq x y z
N MET A 1 -2.16 49.74 25.73
CA MET A 1 -3.02 49.89 26.94
C MET A 1 -3.27 48.48 27.43
N ARG A 2 -2.51 48.01 28.41
CA ARG A 2 -2.83 47.79 29.84
C ARG A 2 -4.18 47.05 30.01
N ALA A 3 -4.31 45.91 30.67
CA ALA A 3 -3.74 45.55 31.96
C ALA A 3 -3.71 44.03 32.21
N ARG A 4 -2.67 43.62 32.87
CA ARG A 4 -2.51 42.39 33.64
C ARG A 4 -3.50 42.30 34.79
N ARG A 5 -3.90 41.07 35.21
CA ARG A 5 -4.06 40.75 36.63
C ARG A 5 -3.64 39.31 36.91
N ALA A 6 -2.80 39.20 37.93
CA ALA A 6 -2.23 37.98 38.51
C ALA A 6 -2.86 37.68 39.88
N ALA A 7 -2.55 36.49 40.36
CA ALA A 7 -2.51 36.01 41.77
C ALA A 7 -3.88 35.61 42.39
N ALA A 8 -3.97 34.57 43.24
CA ALA A 8 -3.05 34.12 44.27
C ALA A 8 -3.34 32.70 44.72
N ALA A 9 -2.29 32.05 45.21
CA ALA A 9 -2.27 30.79 45.92
C ALA A 9 -2.82 30.89 47.33
N THR A 10 -3.38 29.79 47.88
CA THR A 10 -3.46 29.60 49.34
C THR A 10 -3.25 28.12 49.70
N ALA A 11 -2.20 27.87 50.44
CA ALA A 11 -1.90 26.61 51.13
C ALA A 11 -2.53 26.65 52.53
N ALA A 12 -2.99 25.51 52.99
CA ALA A 12 -3.21 25.28 54.44
C ALA A 12 -2.91 23.83 54.78
N ALA A 13 -1.89 23.65 55.61
CA ALA A 13 -1.56 22.42 56.34
C ALA A 13 -2.12 22.52 57.74
N PHE A 14 -2.46 21.39 58.36
CA PHE A 14 -2.55 21.11 59.81
C PHE A 14 -3.06 19.67 59.97
N LEU A 15 -2.64 18.79 60.79
CA LEU A 15 -1.73 18.52 61.89
C LEU A 15 -2.05 17.10 62.38
N LEU A 16 -1.04 16.40 62.80
CA LEU A 16 -1.01 15.08 63.44
C LEU A 16 -1.67 15.07 64.80
N ALA A 17 -2.33 13.97 65.14
CA ALA A 17 -2.31 13.45 66.54
C ALA A 17 -2.57 11.93 66.54
N GLY A 18 -1.66 11.20 67.13
CA GLY A 18 -1.72 9.76 67.34
C GLY A 18 -2.38 9.43 68.67
N CYS A 19 -2.70 8.14 68.87
CA CYS A 19 -2.49 7.36 70.14
C CYS A 19 -2.97 5.91 69.96
N THR A 20 -2.05 5.03 70.10
CA THR A 20 -1.90 3.78 70.89
C THR A 20 -3.07 2.78 71.03
N SER A 21 -2.79 1.59 70.56
CA SER A 21 -2.92 0.22 71.08
C SER A 21 -4.12 -0.21 71.89
N PHE A 22 -4.75 -1.31 71.47
CA PHE A 22 -4.90 -2.54 72.25
C PHE A 22 -5.25 -3.73 71.33
N ALA A 23 -4.57 -4.84 71.59
CA ALA A 23 -4.81 -6.11 70.91
C ALA A 23 -5.98 -6.83 71.57
N ASP A 24 -6.89 -7.37 70.75
CA ASP A 24 -7.69 -8.53 71.14
C ASP A 24 -7.93 -9.38 69.87
N THR A 25 -7.41 -10.61 69.98
CA THR A 25 -7.56 -11.68 69.02
C THR A 25 -8.96 -12.29 69.11
N VAL A 26 -9.80 -12.06 68.10
CA VAL A 26 -10.99 -12.88 67.88
C VAL A 26 -10.89 -13.47 66.52
N ALA A 27 -10.79 -14.80 66.42
CA ALA A 27 -10.81 -15.55 65.17
C ALA A 27 -12.16 -15.36 64.45
N ALA A 28 -12.11 -14.85 63.23
CA ALA A 28 -13.24 -14.80 62.39
C ALA A 28 -13.35 -16.11 61.56
N PRO A 29 -14.56 -16.58 61.21
CA PRO A 29 -14.76 -17.82 60.47
C PRO A 29 -14.26 -17.70 59.03
N GLU A 30 -13.61 -18.75 58.53
CA GLU A 30 -13.18 -18.89 57.15
C GLU A 30 -14.38 -18.79 56.22
N SER A 31 -14.34 -17.81 55.32
CA SER A 31 -15.21 -17.72 54.17
C SER A 31 -14.81 -18.79 53.13
N PRO A 32 -15.76 -19.47 52.48
CA PRO A 32 -15.45 -20.41 51.41
C PRO A 32 -14.76 -19.70 50.24
N PRO A 33 -13.89 -20.39 49.49
CA PRO A 33 -13.21 -19.78 48.37
C PRO A 33 -14.25 -19.31 47.33
N SER A 34 -14.23 -18.02 47.03
CA SER A 34 -14.97 -17.42 45.95
C SER A 34 -14.48 -18.09 44.67
N ALA A 35 -15.34 -18.85 44.01
CA ALA A 35 -15.08 -19.31 42.67
C ALA A 35 -14.83 -18.06 41.83
N SER A 36 -13.60 -17.88 41.38
CA SER A 36 -13.26 -16.93 40.34
C SER A 36 -14.11 -17.33 39.12
N ALA A 37 -15.09 -16.50 38.81
CA ALA A 37 -15.74 -16.62 37.50
C ALA A 37 -14.62 -16.50 36.47
N ALA A 38 -14.40 -17.56 35.71
CA ALA A 38 -13.58 -17.49 34.52
C ALA A 38 -14.10 -16.29 33.71
N ALA A 39 -13.21 -15.41 33.30
CA ALA A 39 -13.54 -14.40 32.31
C ALA A 39 -14.20 -15.15 31.14
N PRO A 40 -15.28 -14.62 30.54
CA PRO A 40 -15.82 -15.22 29.35
C PRO A 40 -14.66 -15.39 28.37
N GLU A 41 -14.49 -16.61 27.86
CA GLU A 41 -13.61 -16.84 26.73
C GLU A 41 -14.12 -15.87 25.63
N PRO A 42 -13.22 -15.14 24.94
CA PRO A 42 -13.66 -14.30 23.84
C PRO A 42 -14.43 -15.21 22.89
N ASP A 43 -15.64 -14.81 22.55
CA ASP A 43 -16.43 -15.41 21.51
C ASP A 43 -15.49 -15.65 20.33
N GLU A 44 -15.50 -16.83 19.72
CA GLU A 44 -14.80 -17.11 18.46
C GLU A 44 -15.46 -16.33 17.32
N GLY A 45 -15.64 -15.05 17.47
CA GLY A 45 -16.17 -14.12 16.49
C GLY A 45 -15.04 -13.59 15.64
N THR A 46 -14.92 -14.13 14.48
CA THR A 46 -14.52 -13.53 13.18
C THR A 46 -13.32 -12.58 13.12
N CYS A 47 -12.85 -11.95 14.19
CA CYS A 47 -11.72 -11.03 14.18
C CYS A 47 -10.48 -11.67 14.82
N PRO A 48 -9.31 -11.73 14.12
CA PRO A 48 -8.09 -12.24 14.71
C PRO A 48 -7.65 -11.36 15.89
N ALA A 49 -7.07 -11.98 16.91
CA ALA A 49 -6.51 -11.25 18.05
C ALA A 49 -5.25 -10.46 17.69
N GLU A 50 -4.58 -10.86 16.64
CA GLU A 50 -3.34 -10.26 16.11
C GLU A 50 -3.43 -10.20 14.59
N ARG A 51 -2.72 -9.22 13.99
CA ARG A 51 -2.58 -9.07 12.53
C ARG A 51 -1.96 -10.34 11.94
N ALA A 52 -2.46 -10.79 10.78
CA ALA A 52 -1.90 -11.93 10.08
C ALA A 52 -0.42 -11.69 9.71
N GLU A 53 0.37 -12.74 9.84
CA GLU A 53 1.77 -12.72 9.42
C GLU A 53 1.87 -12.99 7.91
N PRO A 54 2.90 -12.45 7.23
CA PRO A 54 3.13 -12.76 5.81
C PRO A 54 3.48 -14.23 5.62
N ASP A 55 3.14 -14.76 4.44
CA ASP A 55 3.48 -16.13 4.06
C ASP A 55 5.01 -16.35 4.20
N PRO A 56 5.46 -17.35 4.95
CA PRO A 56 6.89 -17.67 5.07
C PRO A 56 7.51 -18.11 3.74
N ASP A 57 6.72 -18.67 2.82
CA ASP A 57 7.14 -19.13 1.51
C ASP A 57 6.89 -18.09 0.40
N ARG A 58 6.65 -16.82 0.79
CA ARG A 58 6.51 -15.71 -0.17
C ARG A 58 7.76 -15.57 -1.05
N PRO A 59 7.63 -15.02 -2.27
CA PRO A 59 8.77 -14.82 -3.15
C PRO A 59 9.90 -14.02 -2.50
N GLU A 60 11.15 -14.33 -2.88
CA GLU A 60 12.32 -13.48 -2.62
C GLU A 60 12.69 -12.79 -3.93
N ILE A 61 12.79 -11.45 -3.93
CA ILE A 61 13.08 -10.65 -5.13
C ILE A 61 14.29 -9.77 -4.88
N SER A 62 15.29 -9.88 -5.76
CA SER A 62 16.45 -8.98 -5.79
C SER A 62 16.44 -8.17 -7.08
N LEU A 63 16.47 -6.84 -6.96
CA LEU A 63 16.44 -5.89 -8.07
C LEU A 63 17.71 -5.03 -8.09
N ASP A 64 18.46 -5.12 -9.17
CA ASP A 64 19.62 -4.26 -9.43
C ASP A 64 19.31 -3.31 -10.59
N PHE A 65 19.19 -2.01 -10.31
CA PHE A 65 18.94 -0.98 -11.33
C PHE A 65 20.18 -0.13 -11.60
N THR A 66 20.40 0.24 -12.85
CA THR A 66 21.38 1.22 -13.28
C THR A 66 20.71 2.31 -14.11
N LEU A 67 20.55 3.50 -13.54
CA LEU A 67 20.05 4.67 -14.26
C LEU A 67 21.15 5.20 -15.20
N SER A 68 20.83 5.43 -16.46
CA SER A 68 21.75 5.99 -17.45
C SER A 68 22.21 7.41 -17.09
N ASP A 69 23.35 7.84 -17.63
CA ASP A 69 23.89 9.18 -17.35
C ASP A 69 23.00 10.30 -17.94
N ASP A 70 22.25 10.02 -19.02
CA ASP A 70 21.27 10.94 -19.59
C ASP A 70 19.91 10.90 -18.88
N ARG A 71 19.75 10.00 -17.89
CA ARG A 71 18.57 9.83 -17.03
C ARG A 71 17.31 9.41 -17.77
N ARG A 72 17.43 8.81 -18.96
CA ARG A 72 16.30 8.45 -19.82
C ARG A 72 16.09 6.96 -20.00
N SER A 73 16.91 6.17 -19.36
CA SER A 73 16.75 4.72 -19.37
C SER A 73 17.34 4.10 -18.11
N VAL A 74 16.80 2.96 -17.75
CA VAL A 74 17.28 2.09 -16.69
C VAL A 74 17.59 0.73 -17.31
N THR A 75 18.72 0.14 -16.97
CA THR A 75 18.97 -1.28 -17.17
C THR A 75 18.91 -1.98 -15.83
N GLY A 76 18.40 -3.19 -15.79
CA GLY A 76 18.27 -3.91 -14.53
C GLY A 76 18.45 -5.40 -14.68
N THR A 77 18.70 -6.04 -13.55
CA THR A 77 18.65 -7.48 -13.36
C THR A 77 17.70 -7.75 -12.22
N GLU A 78 16.77 -8.64 -12.44
CA GLU A 78 15.85 -9.14 -11.43
C GLU A 78 16.10 -10.62 -11.19
N THR A 79 16.26 -11.03 -9.95
CA THR A 79 16.30 -12.43 -9.55
C THR A 79 15.12 -12.73 -8.65
N VAL A 80 14.33 -13.71 -9.02
CA VAL A 80 13.12 -14.15 -8.30
C VAL A 80 13.30 -15.59 -7.86
N VAL A 81 13.22 -15.84 -6.55
CA VAL A 81 13.00 -17.17 -6.01
C VAL A 81 11.51 -17.30 -5.75
N PHE A 82 10.88 -18.29 -6.39
CA PHE A 82 9.42 -18.45 -6.37
C PHE A 82 9.02 -19.83 -5.90
N THR A 83 8.10 -19.91 -4.95
CA THR A 83 7.52 -21.13 -4.41
C THR A 83 6.00 -21.06 -4.59
N PRO A 84 5.41 -21.74 -5.59
CA PRO A 84 3.98 -21.69 -5.83
C PRO A 84 3.19 -22.54 -4.82
N ASP A 85 1.95 -22.13 -4.54
CA ASP A 85 0.98 -22.89 -3.73
C ASP A 85 0.22 -23.96 -4.54
N ARG A 86 0.53 -24.09 -5.83
CA ARG A 86 -0.02 -25.09 -6.77
C ARG A 86 0.98 -25.43 -7.86
N ASP A 87 0.75 -26.53 -8.57
CA ASP A 87 1.61 -26.95 -9.66
C ASP A 87 1.56 -25.94 -10.82
N VAL A 88 2.74 -25.54 -11.35
CA VAL A 88 2.89 -24.59 -12.45
C VAL A 88 3.92 -25.05 -13.48
N GLY A 89 3.67 -24.82 -14.77
CA GLY A 89 4.61 -25.08 -15.87
C GLY A 89 5.27 -23.82 -16.42
N GLU A 90 5.02 -22.67 -15.85
CA GLU A 90 5.52 -21.39 -16.32
C GLU A 90 5.51 -20.34 -15.19
N LEU A 91 6.33 -19.28 -15.33
CA LEU A 91 6.20 -18.05 -14.54
C LEU A 91 5.70 -16.93 -15.46
N VAL A 92 4.89 -16.02 -14.91
CA VAL A 92 4.32 -14.90 -15.66
C VAL A 92 4.69 -13.59 -14.97
N PHE A 93 5.20 -12.66 -15.77
CA PHE A 93 5.58 -11.32 -15.33
C PHE A 93 4.79 -10.27 -16.12
N ARG A 94 4.22 -9.27 -15.43
CA ARG A 94 3.60 -8.12 -16.06
C ARG A 94 4.64 -7.05 -16.39
N LEU A 95 4.47 -6.43 -17.55
CA LEU A 95 5.34 -5.37 -18.03
C LEU A 95 4.54 -4.06 -18.03
N VAL A 96 4.30 -3.51 -16.83
CA VAL A 96 3.43 -2.36 -16.59
C VAL A 96 3.77 -1.15 -17.46
N PRO A 97 5.06 -0.79 -17.69
CA PRO A 97 5.42 0.33 -18.58
C PRO A 97 4.96 0.18 -20.04
N ASN A 98 4.57 -1.03 -20.45
CA ASN A 98 4.08 -1.31 -21.80
C ASN A 98 2.56 -1.13 -21.95
N GLY A 99 1.86 -0.85 -20.85
CA GLY A 99 0.42 -0.62 -20.83
C GLY A 99 -0.03 0.51 -21.76
N PRO A 100 -1.28 0.50 -22.22
CA PRO A 100 -1.78 1.46 -23.21
C PRO A 100 -1.93 2.90 -22.67
N ASP A 101 -1.87 3.11 -21.39
CA ASP A 101 -1.83 4.41 -20.73
C ASP A 101 -0.40 4.96 -20.56
N SER A 102 0.58 4.10 -20.34
CA SER A 102 1.99 4.43 -20.10
C SER A 102 2.83 4.49 -21.39
N ALA A 103 2.72 3.49 -22.25
CA ALA A 103 3.53 3.40 -23.49
C ALA A 103 3.42 4.61 -24.43
N PRO A 104 2.28 5.32 -24.55
CA PRO A 104 2.20 6.54 -25.38
C PRO A 104 3.12 7.68 -24.94
N ALA A 105 3.52 7.73 -23.67
CA ALA A 105 4.51 8.69 -23.16
C ALA A 105 5.94 8.36 -23.59
N GLY A 106 6.17 7.17 -24.14
CA GLY A 106 7.47 6.65 -24.56
C GLY A 106 8.09 5.65 -23.59
N ASN A 107 7.34 5.24 -22.56
CA ASN A 107 7.75 4.17 -21.65
C ASN A 107 7.79 2.82 -22.37
N ARG A 108 8.79 2.02 -22.08
CA ARG A 108 8.91 0.69 -22.68
C ARG A 108 9.84 -0.20 -21.87
N LEU A 109 9.34 -1.31 -21.41
CA LEU A 109 10.09 -2.35 -20.69
C LEU A 109 10.33 -3.54 -21.64
N VAL A 110 11.57 -3.97 -21.73
CA VAL A 110 11.99 -5.11 -22.57
C VAL A 110 12.81 -6.06 -21.71
N VAL A 111 12.45 -7.33 -21.69
CA VAL A 111 13.29 -8.39 -21.16
C VAL A 111 14.31 -8.77 -22.22
N ASP A 112 15.60 -8.56 -21.91
CA ASP A 112 16.71 -8.76 -22.84
C ASP A 112 17.22 -10.21 -22.80
N ASP A 113 17.18 -10.84 -21.61
CA ASP A 113 17.58 -12.24 -21.40
C ASP A 113 16.82 -12.84 -20.21
N VAL A 114 16.67 -14.16 -20.21
CA VAL A 114 16.13 -14.91 -19.07
C VAL A 114 16.94 -16.19 -18.86
N ARG A 115 17.25 -16.52 -17.62
CA ARG A 115 18.05 -17.67 -17.24
C ARG A 115 17.60 -18.26 -15.90
N GLY A 116 17.83 -19.52 -15.71
CA GLY A 116 17.56 -20.34 -14.53
C GLY A 116 17.78 -21.81 -14.88
N ASP A 117 18.00 -22.65 -13.89
CA ASP A 117 18.27 -24.08 -14.12
C ASP A 117 17.05 -24.79 -14.71
N ASP A 118 15.83 -24.31 -14.39
CA ASP A 118 14.55 -24.88 -14.83
C ASP A 118 13.95 -24.14 -16.02
N VAL A 119 14.62 -23.12 -16.59
CA VAL A 119 14.09 -22.27 -17.65
C VAL A 119 14.24 -22.94 -19.01
N ALA A 120 13.12 -23.21 -19.69
CA ALA A 120 13.10 -23.71 -21.07
C ALA A 120 13.21 -22.58 -22.09
N GLN A 121 12.38 -21.55 -21.98
CA GLN A 121 12.38 -20.38 -22.86
C GLN A 121 11.56 -19.23 -22.27
N GLY A 122 11.80 -18.00 -22.78
CA GLY A 122 10.97 -16.84 -22.52
C GLY A 122 10.20 -16.41 -23.78
N ARG A 123 9.00 -15.82 -23.59
CA ARG A 123 8.16 -15.31 -24.67
C ARG A 123 7.29 -14.16 -24.22
N TYR A 124 6.93 -13.28 -25.14
CA TYR A 124 5.98 -12.20 -24.88
C TYR A 124 4.55 -12.62 -25.22
N GLU A 125 3.59 -12.08 -24.44
CA GLU A 125 2.16 -12.09 -24.74
C GLU A 125 1.62 -10.65 -24.79
N ALA A 126 0.69 -10.38 -25.67
CA ALA A 126 0.18 -9.03 -25.89
C ALA A 126 -0.56 -8.48 -24.66
N ALA A 127 -1.50 -9.22 -24.08
CA ALA A 127 -2.30 -8.85 -22.91
C ALA A 127 -2.77 -7.38 -22.93
N GLY A 128 -3.30 -6.90 -24.08
CA GLY A 128 -3.79 -5.53 -24.23
C GLY A 128 -2.72 -4.47 -24.52
N ALA A 129 -1.43 -4.79 -24.44
CA ALA A 129 -0.32 -3.89 -24.78
C ALA A 129 0.16 -4.06 -26.23
N GLY A 130 0.88 -3.03 -26.73
CA GLY A 130 1.62 -3.10 -28.00
C GLY A 130 2.94 -3.89 -27.89
N ASP A 131 3.80 -3.78 -28.91
CA ASP A 131 5.13 -4.40 -28.89
C ASP A 131 5.99 -3.84 -27.73
N PRO A 132 6.72 -4.72 -26.99
CA PRO A 132 6.91 -6.15 -27.18
C PRO A 132 5.79 -7.03 -26.61
N GLY A 133 4.90 -6.52 -25.77
CA GLY A 133 3.81 -7.19 -25.09
C GLY A 133 3.63 -6.68 -23.67
N GLY A 134 2.50 -6.99 -23.06
CA GLY A 134 2.16 -6.64 -21.68
C GLY A 134 2.55 -7.72 -20.66
N LEU A 135 2.86 -8.93 -21.13
CA LEU A 135 3.36 -10.02 -20.29
C LEU A 135 4.63 -10.60 -20.88
N TYR A 136 5.52 -11.04 -19.99
CA TYR A 136 6.62 -11.93 -20.30
C TYR A 136 6.41 -13.25 -19.58
N VAL A 137 6.43 -14.34 -20.32
CA VAL A 137 6.17 -15.68 -19.82
C VAL A 137 7.44 -16.51 -19.94
N VAL A 138 7.83 -17.13 -18.83
CA VAL A 138 8.96 -18.03 -18.74
C VAL A 138 8.44 -19.44 -18.65
N ASP A 139 8.54 -20.21 -19.72
CA ASP A 139 8.18 -21.63 -19.75
C ASP A 139 9.27 -22.43 -18.99
N LEU A 140 8.86 -23.35 -18.13
CA LEU A 140 9.76 -24.26 -17.41
C LEU A 140 10.01 -25.53 -18.20
N GLU A 141 11.19 -26.18 -17.98
CA GLU A 141 11.52 -27.47 -18.62
C GLU A 141 10.60 -28.60 -18.13
N ASP A 142 10.31 -28.60 -16.82
CA ASP A 142 9.41 -29.54 -16.15
C ASP A 142 8.38 -28.75 -15.32
N GLU A 143 7.27 -29.40 -14.94
CA GLU A 143 6.26 -28.81 -14.04
C GLU A 143 6.85 -28.68 -12.63
N LEU A 144 6.78 -27.48 -12.05
CA LEU A 144 7.14 -27.19 -10.67
C LEU A 144 5.96 -27.51 -9.77
N GLY A 145 6.14 -28.42 -8.82
CA GLY A 145 5.09 -28.81 -7.89
C GLY A 145 4.83 -27.76 -6.81
N ALA A 146 3.61 -27.76 -6.25
CA ALA A 146 3.27 -26.92 -5.11
C ALA A 146 4.24 -27.09 -3.94
N GLY A 147 4.81 -25.98 -3.44
CA GLY A 147 5.82 -25.97 -2.36
C GLY A 147 7.24 -26.29 -2.81
N GLU A 148 7.48 -26.52 -4.10
CA GLU A 148 8.82 -26.59 -4.67
C GLU A 148 9.26 -25.17 -5.12
N SER A 149 10.55 -24.87 -5.07
CA SER A 149 11.07 -23.54 -5.40
C SER A 149 11.90 -23.58 -6.67
N THR A 150 11.80 -22.52 -7.48
CA THR A 150 12.69 -22.25 -8.61
C THR A 150 13.28 -20.87 -8.53
N GLU A 151 14.46 -20.67 -9.13
CA GLU A 151 15.11 -19.36 -9.27
C GLU A 151 15.16 -18.98 -10.74
N VAL A 152 14.66 -17.78 -11.04
CA VAL A 152 14.69 -17.18 -12.38
C VAL A 152 15.34 -15.82 -12.32
N THR A 153 16.27 -15.54 -13.23
CA THR A 153 16.90 -14.24 -13.39
C THR A 153 16.56 -13.65 -14.75
N LEU A 154 16.07 -12.39 -14.75
CA LEU A 154 15.74 -11.62 -15.94
C LEU A 154 16.68 -10.41 -16.05
N ASP A 155 17.33 -10.23 -17.19
CA ASP A 155 17.98 -8.97 -17.52
C ASP A 155 17.04 -8.14 -18.38
N PHE A 156 16.90 -6.85 -18.08
CA PHE A 156 15.91 -6.00 -18.75
C PHE A 156 16.40 -4.58 -18.99
N SER A 157 15.72 -3.90 -19.90
CA SER A 157 15.92 -2.47 -20.18
C SER A 157 14.58 -1.74 -20.18
N LEU A 158 14.55 -0.58 -19.51
CA LEU A 158 13.41 0.30 -19.38
C LEU A 158 13.73 1.67 -20.01
N ALA A 159 12.99 2.08 -21.01
CA ALA A 159 12.99 3.45 -21.51
C ALA A 159 12.03 4.30 -20.66
N LEU A 160 12.48 5.48 -20.23
CA LEU A 160 11.68 6.44 -19.48
C LEU A 160 11.11 7.48 -20.44
N GLY A 161 9.80 7.50 -20.54
CA GLY A 161 9.03 8.48 -21.31
C GLY A 161 8.98 9.84 -20.62
N SER A 162 8.41 10.83 -21.30
CA SER A 162 8.29 12.18 -20.76
C SER A 162 6.97 12.84 -21.18
N GLY A 163 6.52 13.83 -20.39
CA GLY A 163 5.42 14.73 -20.74
C GLY A 163 4.05 14.38 -20.19
N ALA A 164 3.93 13.36 -19.35
CA ALA A 164 2.71 13.07 -18.59
C ALA A 164 3.07 12.43 -17.27
N PHE A 165 2.24 12.67 -16.24
CA PHE A 165 2.34 11.93 -15.00
C PHE A 165 1.89 10.50 -15.23
N ASP A 166 2.74 9.58 -14.83
CA ASP A 166 2.53 8.15 -14.85
C ASP A 166 3.52 7.52 -13.87
N ARG A 167 3.42 6.24 -13.64
CA ARG A 167 4.29 5.43 -12.76
C ARG A 167 5.74 5.42 -13.21
N VAL A 168 6.00 5.72 -14.47
CA VAL A 168 7.33 5.68 -15.08
C VAL A 168 7.52 6.92 -15.93
N GLY A 169 8.62 7.65 -15.70
CA GLY A 169 8.88 8.84 -16.52
C GLY A 169 10.16 9.57 -16.20
N VAL A 170 10.40 10.61 -16.97
CA VAL A 170 11.46 11.60 -16.75
C VAL A 170 10.94 13.00 -17.05
N GLU A 171 11.09 13.91 -16.11
CA GLU A 171 10.75 15.32 -16.30
C GLU A 171 11.84 16.21 -15.69
N GLY A 172 12.37 17.12 -16.49
CA GLY A 172 13.48 17.99 -16.08
C GLY A 172 14.66 17.19 -15.52
N PRO A 173 15.06 17.40 -14.25
CA PRO A 173 16.19 16.70 -13.65
C PRO A 173 15.79 15.39 -12.92
N VAL A 174 14.51 15.00 -12.93
CA VAL A 174 13.98 13.88 -12.15
C VAL A 174 13.63 12.73 -13.07
N SER A 175 13.99 11.53 -12.66
CA SER A 175 13.57 10.26 -13.26
C SER A 175 12.90 9.41 -12.19
N TRP A 176 11.82 8.72 -12.55
CA TRP A 176 11.12 7.83 -11.64
C TRP A 176 10.65 6.58 -12.39
N TRP A 177 10.59 5.47 -11.68
CA TRP A 177 10.06 4.22 -12.20
C TRP A 177 9.47 3.40 -11.06
N ALA A 178 8.20 3.10 -11.17
CA ALA A 178 7.49 2.22 -10.30
C ALA A 178 6.86 1.11 -11.14
N SER A 179 6.74 -0.10 -10.63
CA SER A 179 6.48 -1.29 -11.45
C SER A 179 7.42 -1.34 -12.68
N GLY A 180 8.64 -0.82 -12.51
CA GLY A 180 9.60 -0.60 -13.60
C GLY A 180 10.50 -1.80 -13.91
N ALA A 181 10.27 -2.93 -13.24
CA ALA A 181 10.83 -4.26 -13.51
C ALA A 181 9.71 -5.21 -13.98
N PRO A 182 10.04 -6.40 -14.52
CA PRO A 182 9.04 -7.46 -14.72
C PRO A 182 8.35 -7.83 -13.41
N LEU A 183 7.05 -7.58 -13.26
CA LEU A 183 6.31 -7.77 -12.01
C LEU A 183 5.71 -9.17 -11.95
N LEU A 184 6.09 -9.99 -10.95
CA LEU A 184 5.59 -11.36 -10.77
C LEU A 184 4.06 -11.36 -10.61
N ALA A 185 3.34 -11.95 -11.57
CA ALA A 185 1.89 -11.85 -11.67
C ALA A 185 1.18 -13.02 -10.99
N TRP A 186 1.57 -13.37 -9.76
CA TRP A 186 1.00 -14.49 -9.02
C TRP A 186 -0.05 -14.01 -8.02
N GLU A 187 -1.20 -14.65 -8.02
CA GLU A 187 -2.23 -14.50 -7.01
C GLU A 187 -2.36 -15.82 -6.23
N PRO A 188 -1.91 -15.87 -4.97
CA PRO A 188 -2.02 -17.07 -4.14
C PRO A 188 -3.46 -17.59 -4.08
N GLY A 189 -3.63 -18.91 -4.21
CA GLY A 189 -4.96 -19.53 -4.26
C GLY A 189 -5.69 -19.40 -5.60
N VAL A 190 -5.26 -18.50 -6.50
CA VAL A 190 -5.90 -18.24 -7.81
C VAL A 190 -5.02 -18.70 -8.97
N GLY A 191 -3.79 -18.23 -9.06
CA GLY A 191 -2.85 -18.52 -10.15
C GLY A 191 -2.34 -17.26 -10.84
N TRP A 192 -1.95 -17.36 -12.11
CA TRP A 192 -1.38 -16.25 -12.88
C TRP A 192 -2.42 -15.21 -13.27
N ALA A 193 -2.23 -13.96 -12.85
CA ALA A 193 -3.01 -12.81 -13.29
C ALA A 193 -2.64 -12.42 -14.73
N ARG A 194 -3.47 -12.81 -15.69
CA ARG A 194 -3.26 -12.56 -17.13
C ARG A 194 -4.27 -11.58 -17.72
N ASP A 195 -4.96 -10.86 -16.87
CA ASP A 195 -5.95 -9.86 -17.30
C ASP A 195 -5.30 -8.84 -18.24
N ALA A 196 -6.02 -8.48 -19.31
CA ALA A 196 -5.49 -7.56 -20.30
C ALA A 196 -5.42 -6.13 -19.75
N PHE A 197 -4.36 -5.40 -20.06
CA PHE A 197 -4.32 -3.97 -19.81
C PHE A 197 -5.49 -3.27 -20.55
N VAL A 198 -6.09 -2.31 -19.88
CA VAL A 198 -7.15 -1.45 -20.43
C VAL A 198 -6.64 -0.01 -20.50
N PRO A 199 -7.12 0.80 -21.48
CA PRO A 199 -6.68 2.18 -21.64
C PRO A 199 -7.39 3.13 -20.65
N LEU A 200 -7.30 2.81 -19.37
CA LEU A 200 -7.83 3.61 -18.26
C LEU A 200 -6.69 3.98 -17.33
N SER A 201 -6.72 5.19 -16.78
CA SER A 201 -5.87 5.55 -15.66
C SER A 201 -6.33 4.78 -14.43
N GLY A 202 -5.43 4.11 -13.74
CA GLY A 202 -5.70 3.31 -12.54
C GLY A 202 -4.82 2.06 -12.50
N GLU A 203 -4.98 1.31 -11.43
CA GLU A 203 -4.22 0.09 -11.18
C GLU A 203 -4.72 -1.07 -12.03
N THR A 204 -3.83 -1.87 -12.56
CA THR A 204 -4.20 -3.03 -13.38
C THR A 204 -3.34 -4.27 -13.14
N ALA A 205 -2.41 -4.19 -12.19
CA ALA A 205 -1.46 -5.25 -11.92
C ALA A 205 -1.59 -5.77 -10.50
N SER A 206 -1.59 -7.09 -10.33
CA SER A 206 -1.56 -7.76 -9.04
C SER A 206 -0.24 -8.51 -8.90
N SER A 207 0.35 -8.46 -7.69
CA SER A 207 1.54 -9.21 -7.31
C SER A 207 1.43 -9.63 -5.84
N PRO A 208 1.97 -10.77 -5.43
CA PRO A 208 2.04 -11.13 -4.02
C PRO A 208 3.05 -10.23 -3.29
N VAL A 209 2.97 -10.16 -1.97
CA VAL A 209 4.08 -9.58 -1.20
C VAL A 209 5.31 -10.48 -1.32
N ALA A 210 6.48 -9.86 -1.36
CA ALA A 210 7.78 -10.52 -1.50
C ALA A 210 8.79 -9.96 -0.50
N ASP A 211 9.77 -10.76 -0.12
CA ASP A 211 10.98 -10.30 0.56
C ASP A 211 11.89 -9.67 -0.50
N THR A 212 12.04 -8.34 -0.45
CA THR A 212 12.58 -7.58 -1.58
C THR A 212 13.83 -6.79 -1.18
N VAL A 213 14.88 -6.94 -1.98
CA VAL A 213 16.11 -6.14 -1.91
C VAL A 213 16.26 -5.33 -3.19
N VAL A 214 16.46 -4.02 -3.06
CA VAL A 214 16.61 -3.11 -4.20
C VAL A 214 17.97 -2.43 -4.14
N THR A 215 18.71 -2.49 -5.24
CA THR A 215 19.98 -1.76 -5.43
C THR A 215 19.84 -0.83 -6.63
N VAL A 216 20.19 0.45 -6.44
CA VAL A 216 20.16 1.48 -7.50
C VAL A 216 21.51 2.11 -7.66
N SER A 217 22.12 2.00 -8.84
CA SER A 217 23.28 2.79 -9.26
C SER A 217 22.80 4.01 -10.05
N ALA A 218 23.18 5.21 -9.60
CA ALA A 218 22.83 6.48 -10.27
C ALA A 218 23.98 7.49 -10.25
N PRO A 219 23.97 8.55 -11.09
CA PRO A 219 24.92 9.65 -11.02
C PRO A 219 25.06 10.24 -9.61
N GLU A 220 26.28 10.57 -9.19
CA GLU A 220 26.60 10.98 -7.81
C GLU A 220 25.99 12.31 -7.37
N ASP A 221 25.48 13.11 -8.32
CA ASP A 221 24.79 14.37 -8.11
C ASP A 221 23.30 14.23 -7.82
N LEU A 222 22.78 13.00 -7.87
CA LEU A 222 21.40 12.69 -7.56
C LEU A 222 21.23 12.16 -6.13
N THR A 223 20.03 12.28 -5.62
CA THR A 223 19.51 11.55 -4.45
C THR A 223 18.48 10.55 -4.96
N VAL A 224 18.50 9.32 -4.41
CA VAL A 224 17.54 8.28 -4.71
C VAL A 224 16.64 8.06 -3.50
N LEU A 225 15.34 8.01 -3.73
CA LEU A 225 14.30 7.58 -2.80
C LEU A 225 13.64 6.35 -3.39
N MET A 226 13.35 5.34 -2.58
CA MET A 226 12.78 4.08 -3.06
C MET A 226 12.05 3.32 -1.97
N THR A 227 11.25 2.35 -2.37
CA THR A 227 10.60 1.36 -1.50
C THR A 227 11.60 0.76 -0.53
N GLY A 228 11.19 0.60 0.74
CA GLY A 228 11.92 -0.09 1.79
C GLY A 228 12.83 0.77 2.64
N ALA A 229 13.45 0.11 3.61
CA ALA A 229 14.39 0.73 4.54
C ALA A 229 15.74 0.96 3.84
N GLN A 230 15.99 2.21 3.44
CA GLN A 230 17.23 2.58 2.76
C GLN A 230 18.41 2.64 3.72
N ALA A 231 19.52 2.04 3.28
CA ALA A 231 20.84 2.21 3.91
C ALA A 231 21.53 3.51 3.43
N GLU A 232 22.57 3.93 4.14
CA GLU A 232 23.43 5.03 3.68
C GLU A 232 24.03 4.73 2.30
N PRO A 233 23.96 5.65 1.34
CA PRO A 233 24.50 5.41 0.02
C PRO A 233 26.04 5.23 0.04
N SER A 234 26.54 4.47 -0.92
CA SER A 234 27.99 4.25 -1.07
C SER A 234 28.76 5.56 -1.24
N ALA A 235 30.05 5.57 -0.90
CA ALA A 235 30.93 6.65 -1.32
C ALA A 235 30.96 6.76 -2.86
N PRO A 236 31.08 7.99 -3.43
CA PRO A 236 31.16 8.17 -4.87
C PRO A 236 32.33 7.38 -5.49
N SER A 237 32.05 6.70 -6.60
CA SER A 237 33.07 5.99 -7.37
C SER A 237 32.75 6.07 -8.87
N GLY A 238 33.65 6.58 -9.66
CA GLY A 238 33.48 6.73 -11.10
C GLY A 238 32.33 7.67 -11.49
N GLY A 239 32.01 8.67 -10.67
CA GLY A 239 30.91 9.61 -10.91
C GLY A 239 29.54 9.09 -10.53
N ARG A 240 29.46 7.96 -9.81
CA ARG A 240 28.20 7.28 -9.41
C ARG A 240 28.21 6.95 -7.92
N ARG A 241 27.01 6.73 -7.38
CA ARG A 241 26.77 6.12 -6.06
C ARG A 241 25.84 4.93 -6.22
N THR A 242 25.81 4.09 -5.21
CA THR A 242 24.88 2.99 -5.07
C THR A 242 24.04 3.20 -3.82
N TRP A 243 22.73 3.06 -3.95
CA TRP A 243 21.75 3.02 -2.87
C TRP A 243 21.22 1.60 -2.76
N THR A 244 20.94 1.16 -1.55
CA THR A 244 20.35 -0.16 -1.28
C THR A 244 19.23 0.00 -0.27
N SER A 245 18.13 -0.73 -0.47
CA SER A 245 17.03 -0.84 0.48
C SER A 245 16.53 -2.28 0.61
N GLU A 246 15.86 -2.56 1.71
CA GLU A 246 15.23 -3.85 2.01
C GLU A 246 13.78 -3.60 2.44
N GLU A 247 12.83 -4.38 1.90
CA GLU A 247 11.44 -4.40 2.30
C GLU A 247 10.93 -5.85 2.34
N PRO A 248 10.70 -6.39 3.53
CA PRO A 248 10.33 -7.81 3.68
C PRO A 248 8.96 -8.18 3.11
N VAL A 249 8.12 -7.17 2.81
CA VAL A 249 6.71 -7.35 2.44
C VAL A 249 6.26 -6.41 1.31
N ALA A 250 7.14 -6.15 0.34
CA ALA A 250 6.79 -5.35 -0.84
C ALA A 250 6.06 -6.18 -1.90
N ARG A 251 4.91 -5.70 -2.38
CA ARG A 251 4.26 -6.27 -3.57
C ARG A 251 4.67 -5.58 -4.87
N ASP A 252 5.31 -4.44 -4.78
CA ASP A 252 5.84 -3.67 -5.89
C ASP A 252 6.97 -2.76 -5.42
N VAL A 253 7.73 -2.21 -6.34
CA VAL A 253 8.88 -1.33 -6.07
C VAL A 253 8.76 -0.03 -6.85
N ALA A 254 9.00 1.06 -6.16
CA ALA A 254 9.08 2.39 -6.74
C ALA A 254 10.42 3.06 -6.42
N VAL A 255 10.98 3.78 -7.39
CA VAL A 255 12.24 4.52 -7.28
C VAL A 255 12.10 5.90 -7.90
N ALA A 256 12.54 6.92 -7.20
CA ALA A 256 12.71 8.28 -7.72
C ALA A 256 14.17 8.73 -7.58
N ALA A 257 14.74 9.27 -8.65
CA ALA A 257 16.12 9.78 -8.68
C ALA A 257 16.13 11.22 -9.19
N GLY A 258 16.63 12.15 -8.38
CA GLY A 258 16.61 13.56 -8.72
C GLY A 258 17.51 14.38 -7.78
N PRO A 259 17.60 15.71 -7.99
CA PRO A 259 18.34 16.59 -7.10
C PRO A 259 17.55 16.90 -5.81
N PHE A 260 16.99 15.86 -5.18
CA PHE A 260 16.21 16.02 -3.98
C PHE A 260 17.04 16.46 -2.78
N THR A 261 16.47 17.37 -1.99
CA THR A 261 16.88 17.60 -0.61
C THR A 261 15.95 16.81 0.29
N THR A 262 16.53 15.95 1.12
CA THR A 262 15.74 15.09 2.02
C THR A 262 15.61 15.70 3.41
N THR A 263 14.45 15.48 4.01
CA THR A 263 14.17 15.74 5.42
C THR A 263 13.58 14.49 6.05
N GLU A 264 13.84 14.29 7.35
CA GLU A 264 13.38 13.11 8.07
C GLU A 264 12.53 13.50 9.27
N ALA A 265 11.54 12.65 9.57
CA ALA A 265 10.77 12.68 10.80
C ALA A 265 10.53 11.25 11.30
N THR A 266 10.03 11.12 12.52
CA THR A 266 9.65 9.82 13.07
C THR A 266 8.28 9.96 13.70
N THR A 267 7.36 9.04 13.38
CA THR A 267 6.03 9.00 13.99
C THR A 267 6.12 8.57 15.47
N PRO A 268 5.09 8.85 16.28
CA PRO A 268 5.02 8.30 17.63
C PRO A 268 5.08 6.76 17.66
N GLY A 269 4.60 6.08 16.62
CA GLY A 269 4.66 4.62 16.44
C GLY A 269 6.07 4.10 16.11
N GLY A 270 6.99 4.98 15.72
CA GLY A 270 8.39 4.63 15.41
C GLY A 270 8.71 4.56 13.91
N THR A 271 7.74 4.73 13.03
CA THR A 271 7.97 4.77 11.58
C THR A 271 8.84 5.96 11.20
N ARG A 272 9.91 5.70 10.45
CA ARG A 272 10.78 6.74 9.89
C ARG A 272 10.23 7.25 8.56
N VAL A 273 9.91 8.54 8.50
CA VAL A 273 9.42 9.22 7.29
C VAL A 273 10.56 10.01 6.67
N THR A 274 10.81 9.80 5.37
CA THR A 274 11.80 10.55 4.60
C THR A 274 11.11 11.24 3.43
N THR A 275 11.08 12.57 3.42
CA THR A 275 10.54 13.34 2.29
C THR A 275 11.65 13.96 1.45
N GLY A 276 11.61 13.74 0.14
CA GLY A 276 12.47 14.38 -0.85
C GLY A 276 11.76 15.49 -1.60
N VAL A 277 12.28 16.71 -1.49
CA VAL A 277 11.76 17.89 -2.19
C VAL A 277 12.77 18.40 -3.22
N LEU A 278 12.26 18.88 -4.35
CA LEU A 278 13.10 19.52 -5.37
C LEU A 278 13.50 20.93 -4.92
N PRO A 279 14.64 21.48 -5.42
CA PRO A 279 15.14 22.80 -5.02
C PRO A 279 14.17 23.94 -5.27
N GLU A 280 13.27 23.80 -6.24
CA GLU A 280 12.25 24.79 -6.61
C GLU A 280 10.84 24.41 -6.13
N GLY A 281 10.72 23.41 -5.23
CA GLY A 281 9.45 22.94 -4.68
C GLY A 281 8.79 24.00 -3.78
N ASP A 282 7.47 24.13 -3.89
CA ASP A 282 6.69 25.14 -3.18
C ASP A 282 6.48 24.81 -1.70
N VAL A 283 6.56 23.53 -1.31
CA VAL A 283 6.35 23.06 0.07
C VAL A 283 7.69 22.61 0.67
N PRO A 284 8.11 23.19 1.81
CA PRO A 284 9.30 22.71 2.53
C PRO A 284 9.12 21.26 3.01
N GLY A 285 10.20 20.47 2.95
CA GLY A 285 10.15 19.05 3.31
C GLY A 285 9.79 18.78 4.79
N ASP A 286 10.15 19.69 5.71
CA ASP A 286 9.77 19.58 7.13
C ASP A 286 8.26 19.83 7.34
N VAL A 287 7.64 20.69 6.53
CA VAL A 287 6.18 20.89 6.52
C VAL A 287 5.50 19.64 5.98
N PHE A 288 6.01 19.09 4.89
CA PHE A 288 5.46 17.88 4.29
C PHE A 288 5.58 16.67 5.24
N ASN A 289 6.73 16.48 5.88
CA ASN A 289 6.91 15.48 6.92
C ASN A 289 5.90 15.62 8.07
N ALA A 290 5.58 16.85 8.48
CA ALA A 290 4.58 17.06 9.54
C ALA A 290 3.19 16.60 9.11
N TRP A 291 2.78 16.85 7.86
CA TRP A 291 1.52 16.34 7.30
C TRP A 291 1.52 14.81 7.21
N THR A 292 2.63 14.21 6.77
CA THR A 292 2.75 12.75 6.67
C THR A 292 2.65 12.07 8.04
N VAL A 293 3.32 12.63 9.06
CA VAL A 293 3.26 12.11 10.44
C VAL A 293 1.85 12.25 11.02
N GLU A 294 1.16 13.36 10.74
CA GLU A 294 -0.24 13.60 11.14
C GLU A 294 -1.16 12.59 10.46
N ALA A 295 -1.07 12.44 9.13
CA ALA A 295 -1.88 11.48 8.36
C ALA A 295 -1.70 10.03 8.84
N ILE A 296 -0.45 9.61 9.08
CA ILE A 296 -0.19 8.27 9.66
C ILE A 296 -0.87 8.14 11.02
N GLY A 297 -0.72 9.13 11.90
CA GLY A 297 -1.30 9.08 13.26
C GLY A 297 -2.83 8.99 13.24
N ASP A 298 -3.49 9.78 12.40
CA ASP A 298 -4.95 9.80 12.27
C ASP A 298 -5.48 8.47 11.71
N LEU A 299 -4.80 7.90 10.72
CA LEU A 299 -5.16 6.61 10.13
C LEU A 299 -4.90 5.43 11.10
N GLU A 300 -3.82 5.48 11.89
CA GLU A 300 -3.54 4.48 12.92
C GLU A 300 -4.63 4.36 13.98
N GLU A 301 -5.39 5.44 14.25
CA GLU A 301 -6.45 5.44 15.26
C GLU A 301 -7.55 4.40 14.96
N PHE A 302 -7.85 4.15 13.66
CA PHE A 302 -8.90 3.22 13.27
C PHE A 302 -8.44 2.05 12.39
N LEU A 303 -7.32 2.19 11.63
CA LEU A 303 -6.75 1.10 10.84
C LEU A 303 -5.68 0.30 11.59
N GLY A 304 -5.17 0.84 12.71
CA GLY A 304 -4.14 0.25 13.51
C GLY A 304 -2.71 0.53 13.06
N PRO A 305 -1.68 -0.09 13.65
CA PRO A 305 -0.30 0.28 13.43
C PRO A 305 0.07 0.36 11.96
N PHE A 306 0.84 1.39 11.60
CA PHE A 306 1.39 1.55 10.24
C PHE A 306 2.13 0.27 9.82
N PRO A 307 1.93 -0.21 8.58
CA PRO A 307 2.41 -1.53 8.19
C PRO A 307 3.93 -1.64 7.98
N TYR A 308 4.64 -0.52 7.78
CA TYR A 308 6.05 -0.50 7.40
C TYR A 308 6.94 0.21 8.44
N GLU A 309 8.22 -0.16 8.50
CA GLU A 309 9.18 0.53 9.36
C GLU A 309 9.56 1.91 8.84
N THR A 310 9.43 2.11 7.53
CA THR A 310 9.78 3.37 6.85
C THR A 310 8.70 3.78 5.88
N LEU A 311 8.65 5.08 5.57
CA LEU A 311 7.89 5.64 4.46
C LEU A 311 8.74 6.71 3.77
N SER A 312 9.00 6.53 2.49
CA SER A 312 9.64 7.54 1.64
C SER A 312 8.57 8.28 0.83
N VAL A 313 8.68 9.59 0.72
CA VAL A 313 7.81 10.42 -0.12
C VAL A 313 8.67 11.24 -1.06
N ALA A 314 8.52 11.07 -2.36
CA ALA A 314 9.18 11.87 -3.37
C ALA A 314 8.21 12.88 -3.97
N LEU A 315 8.47 14.19 -3.76
CA LEU A 315 7.72 15.23 -4.43
C LEU A 315 8.22 15.33 -5.87
N LEU A 316 7.43 14.84 -6.80
CA LEU A 316 7.69 14.88 -8.23
C LEU A 316 7.23 16.21 -8.86
N PRO A 317 7.64 16.54 -10.08
CA PRO A 317 7.02 17.63 -10.83
C PRO A 317 5.50 17.48 -10.91
N ASP A 318 4.78 18.60 -10.79
CA ASP A 318 3.31 18.64 -10.71
C ASP A 318 2.64 18.15 -12.01
N PHE A 319 2.00 16.99 -11.92
CA PHE A 319 1.16 16.40 -12.97
C PHE A 319 -0.28 16.15 -12.47
N GLY A 320 -0.56 16.38 -11.16
CA GLY A 320 -1.82 16.16 -10.48
C GLY A 320 -1.92 14.78 -9.80
N GLY A 321 -2.30 14.78 -8.51
CA GLY A 321 -2.48 13.58 -7.70
C GLY A 321 -1.23 13.04 -7.04
N GLY A 322 -1.33 11.83 -6.53
CA GLY A 322 -0.25 11.03 -5.99
C GLY A 322 -0.30 9.60 -6.56
N ILE A 323 0.64 8.77 -6.21
CA ILE A 323 0.61 7.32 -6.46
C ILE A 323 1.32 6.62 -5.29
N GLU A 324 0.66 5.60 -4.79
CA GLU A 324 1.04 4.73 -3.70
C GLU A 324 1.91 3.57 -4.15
N TYR A 325 2.91 3.25 -3.34
CA TYR A 325 3.68 2.00 -3.40
C TYR A 325 4.03 1.54 -1.99
N PRO A 326 4.33 0.25 -1.78
CA PRO A 326 4.75 -0.23 -0.47
C PRO A 326 5.89 0.62 0.10
N SER A 327 5.67 1.25 1.25
CA SER A 327 6.62 2.15 1.93
C SER A 327 7.19 3.31 1.09
N MET A 328 6.56 3.65 -0.06
CA MET A 328 6.96 4.74 -0.96
C MET A 328 5.75 5.42 -1.59
N ILE A 329 5.74 6.74 -1.62
CA ILE A 329 4.72 7.56 -2.29
C ILE A 329 5.38 8.47 -3.31
N PHE A 330 4.83 8.53 -4.51
CA PHE A 330 5.08 9.59 -5.47
C PHE A 330 4.01 10.67 -5.29
N GLU A 331 4.39 11.84 -4.86
CA GLU A 331 3.48 12.96 -4.62
C GLU A 331 3.69 14.02 -5.69
N ALA A 332 2.70 14.21 -6.56
CA ALA A 332 2.77 15.19 -7.64
C ALA A 332 1.93 16.45 -7.35
N THR A 333 0.95 16.35 -6.46
CA THR A 333 0.18 17.49 -5.97
C THR A 333 0.36 17.65 -4.47
N PRO A 334 1.28 18.49 -3.99
CA PRO A 334 1.58 18.60 -2.57
C PRO A 334 0.39 19.22 -1.79
N SER A 335 -0.58 18.39 -1.43
CA SER A 335 -1.74 18.75 -0.60
C SER A 335 -1.91 17.75 0.54
N PRO A 336 -2.34 18.19 1.73
CA PRO A 336 -2.62 17.29 2.84
C PRO A 336 -3.70 16.25 2.50
N GLU A 337 -4.69 16.61 1.70
CA GLU A 337 -5.80 15.75 1.33
C GLU A 337 -5.32 14.58 0.45
N VAL A 338 -4.58 14.88 -0.64
CA VAL A 338 -3.99 13.84 -1.50
C VAL A 338 -3.06 12.95 -0.68
N LEU A 339 -2.22 13.55 0.17
CA LEU A 339 -1.31 12.80 1.01
C LEU A 339 -2.01 11.81 1.94
N VAL A 340 -3.14 12.17 2.56
CA VAL A 340 -3.91 11.24 3.42
C VAL A 340 -4.41 10.04 2.61
N HIS A 341 -4.87 10.27 1.37
CA HIS A 341 -5.28 9.21 0.45
C HIS A 341 -4.12 8.25 0.17
N GLU A 342 -2.95 8.77 -0.25
CA GLU A 342 -1.78 7.96 -0.55
C GLU A 342 -1.22 7.21 0.67
N VAL A 343 -1.33 7.81 1.86
CA VAL A 343 -0.95 7.14 3.11
C VAL A 343 -1.93 6.02 3.46
N ALA A 344 -3.24 6.18 3.18
CA ALA A 344 -4.23 5.14 3.42
C ALA A 344 -3.97 3.88 2.59
N HIS A 345 -3.44 4.03 1.38
CA HIS A 345 -3.02 2.92 0.53
C HIS A 345 -1.89 2.07 1.13
N GLN A 346 -1.20 2.52 2.17
CA GLN A 346 -0.24 1.66 2.85
C GLN A 346 -0.93 0.50 3.58
N TRP A 347 -2.20 0.67 4.01
CA TRP A 347 -3.06 -0.41 4.50
C TRP A 347 -3.82 -1.09 3.37
N PHE A 348 -4.45 -0.31 2.46
CA PHE A 348 -5.21 -0.80 1.31
C PHE A 348 -4.32 -0.74 0.06
N TYR A 349 -4.02 -1.81 -0.60
CA TYR A 349 -2.99 -2.07 -1.58
C TYR A 349 -1.65 -2.51 -0.94
N GLY A 350 -0.94 -1.65 -0.23
CA GLY A 350 0.40 -1.99 0.30
C GLY A 350 0.38 -3.26 1.12
N MET A 351 -0.39 -3.29 2.20
CA MET A 351 -0.52 -4.45 3.09
C MET A 351 -1.63 -5.39 2.65
N VAL A 352 -2.86 -4.91 2.51
CA VAL A 352 -3.99 -5.69 2.01
C VAL A 352 -4.11 -5.45 0.52
N GLY A 353 -3.58 -6.38 -0.29
CA GLY A 353 -3.68 -6.30 -1.73
C GLY A 353 -5.06 -6.74 -2.24
N ASN A 354 -5.29 -6.52 -3.51
CA ASN A 354 -6.47 -6.92 -4.24
C ASN A 354 -6.11 -7.33 -5.67
N SER A 355 -7.03 -7.95 -6.38
CA SER A 355 -6.92 -7.99 -7.83
C SER A 355 -7.29 -6.62 -8.38
N GLN A 356 -6.30 -5.82 -8.73
CA GLN A 356 -6.55 -4.45 -9.19
C GLN A 356 -7.33 -4.39 -10.51
N PHE A 357 -7.32 -5.47 -11.28
CA PHE A 357 -8.17 -5.57 -12.46
C PHE A 357 -9.62 -5.93 -12.12
N ARG A 358 -9.84 -6.95 -11.24
CA ARG A 358 -11.19 -7.47 -10.97
C ARG A 358 -11.93 -6.70 -9.90
N ASP A 359 -11.19 -6.24 -8.87
CA ASP A 359 -11.74 -5.67 -7.64
C ASP A 359 -11.05 -4.35 -7.25
N PRO A 360 -10.94 -3.34 -8.17
CA PRO A 360 -10.20 -2.10 -7.91
C PRO A 360 -10.77 -1.28 -6.75
N TRP A 361 -12.04 -1.47 -6.41
CA TRP A 361 -12.70 -0.76 -5.34
C TRP A 361 -12.19 -1.13 -3.93
N LEU A 362 -11.58 -2.32 -3.78
CA LEU A 362 -10.98 -2.76 -2.50
C LEU A 362 -9.75 -1.94 -2.12
N ASP A 363 -9.20 -1.24 -3.06
CA ASP A 363 -8.11 -0.31 -2.92
C ASP A 363 -8.66 1.12 -2.81
N GLU A 364 -9.09 1.68 -3.87
CA GLU A 364 -9.42 3.08 -4.08
C GLU A 364 -10.65 3.58 -3.30
N ALA A 365 -11.69 2.75 -3.18
CA ALA A 365 -12.85 3.16 -2.40
C ALA A 365 -12.54 3.20 -0.91
N PHE A 366 -11.70 2.27 -0.41
CA PHE A 366 -11.26 2.27 0.98
C PHE A 366 -10.30 3.42 1.29
N ALA A 367 -9.38 3.77 0.38
CA ALA A 367 -8.53 4.94 0.54
C ALA A 367 -9.35 6.24 0.54
N SER A 368 -10.30 6.39 -0.39
CA SER A 368 -11.22 7.53 -0.43
C SER A 368 -12.11 7.64 0.82
N TRP A 369 -12.58 6.49 1.35
CA TRP A 369 -13.32 6.45 2.61
C TRP A 369 -12.44 6.88 3.79
N ALA A 370 -11.21 6.37 3.89
CA ALA A 370 -10.29 6.66 4.97
C ALA A 370 -9.91 8.16 4.99
N GLU A 371 -9.65 8.74 3.82
CA GLU A 371 -9.43 10.18 3.63
C GLU A 371 -10.61 10.99 4.17
N ALA A 372 -11.84 10.63 3.79
CA ALA A 372 -13.05 11.33 4.23
C ALA A 372 -13.36 11.14 5.73
N VAL A 373 -12.89 10.06 6.36
CA VAL A 373 -12.95 9.87 7.81
C VAL A 373 -11.98 10.78 8.55
N VAL A 374 -10.76 10.94 8.02
CA VAL A 374 -9.72 11.82 8.59
C VAL A 374 -10.09 13.30 8.41
N ASP A 375 -10.54 13.71 7.22
CA ASP A 375 -10.98 15.08 6.95
C ASP A 375 -12.43 15.14 6.44
N PRO A 376 -13.42 15.07 7.33
CA PRO A 376 -14.84 15.18 6.95
C PRO A 376 -15.21 16.51 6.30
N GLY A 377 -14.32 17.51 6.36
CA GLY A 377 -14.51 18.85 5.81
C GLY A 377 -14.00 19.01 4.38
N SER A 378 -13.19 18.09 3.87
CA SER A 378 -12.59 18.14 2.52
C SER A 378 -13.66 18.18 1.41
N GLY A 379 -14.77 17.47 1.61
CA GLY A 379 -15.83 17.35 0.61
C GLY A 379 -15.44 16.54 -0.62
N LEU A 380 -14.32 15.81 -0.57
CA LEU A 380 -13.84 14.98 -1.65
C LEU A 380 -14.77 13.80 -1.93
N VAL A 381 -15.29 13.18 -0.87
CA VAL A 381 -16.34 12.17 -0.97
C VAL A 381 -17.70 12.77 -0.59
N SER A 382 -18.68 12.66 -1.47
CA SER A 382 -20.01 13.25 -1.29
C SER A 382 -21.11 12.20 -1.37
N GLU A 383 -22.08 12.24 -0.44
CA GLU A 383 -23.29 11.41 -0.49
C GLU A 383 -24.08 11.59 -1.82
N GLU A 384 -23.87 12.69 -2.55
CA GLU A 384 -24.47 12.91 -3.86
C GLU A 384 -24.01 11.91 -4.91
N ALA A 385 -22.89 11.20 -4.67
CA ALA A 385 -22.37 10.16 -5.54
C ALA A 385 -23.13 8.82 -5.41
N LEU A 386 -23.77 8.53 -4.27
CA LEU A 386 -24.46 7.25 -4.03
C LEU A 386 -25.49 6.86 -5.11
N PRO A 387 -26.35 7.78 -5.64
CA PRO A 387 -27.31 7.44 -6.67
C PRO A 387 -26.73 7.35 -8.10
N LEU A 388 -25.42 7.49 -8.29
CA LEU A 388 -24.82 7.36 -9.62
C LEU A 388 -25.08 5.96 -10.19
N PRO A 389 -25.49 5.86 -11.46
CA PRO A 389 -25.74 4.57 -12.09
C PRO A 389 -24.44 3.85 -12.45
N GLY A 390 -24.38 2.55 -12.17
CA GLY A 390 -23.25 1.65 -12.44
C GLY A 390 -22.67 1.07 -11.17
N PRO A 391 -21.99 -0.09 -11.28
CA PRO A 391 -21.43 -0.80 -10.13
C PRO A 391 -20.18 -0.11 -9.58
N VAL A 392 -19.99 -0.19 -8.26
CA VAL A 392 -18.74 0.09 -7.59
C VAL A 392 -17.78 -1.09 -7.79
N GLY A 393 -18.27 -2.33 -7.59
CA GLY A 393 -17.48 -3.58 -7.69
C GLY A 393 -17.29 -4.09 -9.13
N GLY A 394 -17.23 -3.20 -10.12
CA GLY A 394 -16.97 -3.58 -11.51
C GLY A 394 -15.49 -3.84 -11.77
N ALA A 395 -15.16 -4.79 -12.68
CA ALA A 395 -13.80 -4.96 -13.18
C ALA A 395 -13.39 -3.80 -14.10
N MET A 396 -12.09 -3.56 -14.24
CA MET A 396 -11.52 -2.42 -14.99
C MET A 396 -12.05 -2.30 -16.43
N ASP A 397 -12.30 -3.41 -17.12
CA ASP A 397 -12.83 -3.45 -18.48
C ASP A 397 -14.34 -3.12 -18.59
N GLN A 398 -15.05 -3.00 -17.48
CA GLN A 398 -16.46 -2.61 -17.42
C GLN A 398 -16.65 -1.09 -17.42
N TYR A 399 -15.63 -0.32 -17.13
CA TYR A 399 -15.67 1.14 -17.18
C TYR A 399 -15.34 1.65 -18.56
N SER A 400 -16.14 2.59 -19.07
CA SER A 400 -16.02 3.08 -20.45
C SER A 400 -14.89 4.11 -20.64
N ASN A 401 -14.42 4.73 -19.57
CA ASN A 401 -13.32 5.70 -19.52
C ASN A 401 -12.91 5.98 -18.06
N SER A 402 -11.71 6.56 -17.87
CA SER A 402 -11.17 6.90 -16.56
C SER A 402 -12.11 7.78 -15.72
N GLY A 403 -12.82 8.74 -16.34
CA GLY A 403 -13.76 9.59 -15.62
C GLY A 403 -15.00 8.84 -15.10
N GLN A 404 -15.41 7.73 -15.71
CA GLN A 404 -16.44 6.86 -15.16
C GLN A 404 -15.85 6.01 -14.02
N TYR A 405 -14.66 5.47 -14.20
CA TYR A 405 -13.93 4.71 -13.19
C TYR A 405 -13.80 5.53 -11.90
N PHE A 406 -13.23 6.74 -11.95
CA PHE A 406 -13.09 7.61 -10.79
C PHE A 406 -14.43 7.89 -10.10
N ARG A 407 -15.47 8.25 -10.85
CA ARG A 407 -16.78 8.55 -10.24
C ARG A 407 -17.44 7.33 -9.58
N LEU A 408 -17.21 6.11 -10.07
CA LEU A 408 -17.86 4.92 -9.52
C LEU A 408 -17.02 4.26 -8.43
N VAL A 409 -15.73 4.17 -8.62
CA VAL A 409 -14.84 3.49 -7.66
C VAL A 409 -14.47 4.42 -6.51
N TYR A 410 -13.97 5.62 -6.78
CA TYR A 410 -13.56 6.57 -5.75
C TYR A 410 -14.77 7.29 -5.14
N ASP A 411 -15.52 8.08 -5.95
CA ASP A 411 -16.57 8.94 -5.39
C ASP A 411 -17.73 8.11 -4.81
N LYS A 412 -18.33 7.22 -5.63
CA LYS A 412 -19.47 6.39 -5.19
C LYS A 412 -19.03 5.31 -4.21
N GLY A 413 -17.86 4.69 -4.41
CA GLY A 413 -17.32 3.67 -3.51
C GLY A 413 -17.02 4.23 -2.12
N GLY A 414 -16.29 5.33 -2.04
CA GLY A 414 -16.03 6.04 -0.79
C GLY A 414 -17.32 6.48 -0.09
N ALA A 415 -18.29 7.05 -0.86
CA ALA A 415 -19.59 7.44 -0.33
C ALA A 415 -20.41 6.24 0.20
N ALA A 416 -20.32 5.07 -0.47
CA ALA A 416 -21.00 3.85 -0.02
C ALA A 416 -20.41 3.34 1.30
N LEU A 417 -19.09 3.38 1.45
CA LEU A 417 -18.40 3.00 2.70
C LEU A 417 -18.74 3.98 3.84
N LEU A 418 -18.79 5.29 3.59
CA LEU A 418 -19.22 6.29 4.57
C LEU A 418 -20.68 6.07 4.99
N GLU A 419 -21.59 5.82 4.05
CA GLU A 419 -23.00 5.53 4.37
C GLU A 419 -23.15 4.20 5.10
N ALA A 420 -22.37 3.17 4.76
CA ALA A 420 -22.31 1.90 5.48
C ALA A 420 -21.86 2.12 6.93
N GLN A 421 -20.80 2.91 7.14
CA GLN A 421 -20.32 3.31 8.46
C GLN A 421 -21.40 4.05 9.27
N ARG A 422 -22.03 5.05 8.67
CA ARG A 422 -23.09 5.83 9.32
C ARG A 422 -24.29 4.96 9.72
N THR A 423 -24.66 4.02 8.85
CA THR A 423 -25.86 3.17 9.06
C THR A 423 -25.61 2.07 10.07
N ALA A 424 -24.41 1.49 10.09
CA ALA A 424 -24.02 0.45 11.07
C ALA A 424 -23.58 1.03 12.42
N GLY A 425 -23.18 2.29 12.46
CA GLY A 425 -22.53 2.97 13.59
C GLY A 425 -21.02 2.99 13.43
N GLU A 426 -20.46 4.19 13.61
CA GLU A 426 -19.02 4.50 13.32
C GLU A 426 -18.06 3.54 14.02
N GLU A 427 -18.23 3.30 15.32
CA GLU A 427 -17.35 2.44 16.12
C GLU A 427 -17.41 0.97 15.67
N ALA A 428 -18.64 0.44 15.40
CA ALA A 428 -18.83 -0.94 14.98
C ALA A 428 -18.26 -1.18 13.56
N PHE A 429 -18.45 -0.22 12.65
CA PHE A 429 -17.92 -0.32 11.30
C PHE A 429 -16.39 -0.21 11.28
N ALA A 430 -15.81 0.74 12.00
CA ALA A 430 -14.35 0.87 12.11
C ALA A 430 -13.71 -0.39 12.71
N ALA A 431 -14.33 -0.99 13.73
CA ALA A 431 -13.87 -2.27 14.29
C ALA A 431 -13.92 -3.41 13.26
N ALA A 432 -14.97 -3.49 12.43
CA ALA A 432 -15.09 -4.49 11.39
C ALA A 432 -14.07 -4.29 10.26
N VAL A 433 -13.84 -3.03 9.82
CA VAL A 433 -12.79 -2.71 8.85
C VAL A 433 -11.40 -3.03 9.40
N ARG A 434 -11.15 -2.70 10.67
CA ARG A 434 -9.91 -3.08 11.33
C ARG A 434 -9.69 -4.60 11.32
N CYS A 435 -10.78 -5.35 11.60
CA CYS A 435 -10.76 -6.80 11.55
C CYS A 435 -10.46 -7.33 10.14
N TYR A 436 -11.07 -6.73 9.09
CA TYR A 436 -10.76 -7.03 7.70
C TYR A 436 -9.28 -6.82 7.41
N VAL A 437 -8.74 -5.66 7.75
CA VAL A 437 -7.33 -5.30 7.55
C VAL A 437 -6.39 -6.29 8.24
N ASP A 438 -6.63 -6.59 9.51
CA ASP A 438 -5.75 -7.49 10.28
C ASP A 438 -5.86 -8.96 9.82
N ALA A 439 -7.05 -9.40 9.37
CA ALA A 439 -7.27 -10.77 8.88
C ALA A 439 -6.70 -11.05 7.49
N THR A 440 -6.66 -10.02 6.63
CA THR A 440 -6.21 -10.13 5.23
C THR A 440 -4.85 -9.49 4.98
N ALA A 441 -4.16 -9.06 6.05
CA ALA A 441 -2.83 -8.47 5.94
C ALA A 441 -1.89 -9.39 5.12
N TRP A 442 -1.11 -8.78 4.24
CA TRP A 442 -0.10 -9.41 3.37
C TRP A 442 -0.66 -10.41 2.35
N SER A 443 -1.97 -10.44 2.16
CA SER A 443 -2.63 -11.29 1.17
C SER A 443 -3.26 -10.46 0.04
N ILE A 444 -3.88 -11.14 -0.92
CA ILE A 444 -4.74 -10.55 -1.95
C ILE A 444 -6.17 -10.81 -1.51
N ALA A 445 -6.83 -9.77 -0.99
CA ALA A 445 -8.20 -9.83 -0.52
C ALA A 445 -9.21 -9.84 -1.67
N THR A 446 -10.39 -10.33 -1.37
CA THR A 446 -11.54 -10.40 -2.28
C THR A 446 -12.75 -9.71 -1.68
N PRO A 447 -13.80 -9.38 -2.47
CA PRO A 447 -15.06 -8.88 -1.94
C PRO A 447 -15.70 -9.79 -0.87
N ALA A 448 -15.47 -11.12 -0.94
CA ALA A 448 -15.93 -12.07 0.06
C ALA A 448 -15.29 -11.87 1.44
N ASP A 449 -14.07 -11.34 1.49
CA ASP A 449 -13.39 -11.04 2.76
C ASP A 449 -14.03 -9.82 3.44
N VAL A 450 -14.38 -8.79 2.66
CA VAL A 450 -15.16 -7.64 3.16
C VAL A 450 -16.54 -8.10 3.63
N TYR A 451 -17.21 -8.94 2.85
CA TYR A 451 -18.52 -9.49 3.23
C TYR A 451 -18.43 -10.22 4.57
N ARG A 452 -17.42 -11.05 4.75
CA ARG A 452 -17.18 -11.80 5.98
C ARG A 452 -16.93 -10.86 7.18
N ALA A 453 -16.10 -9.85 7.01
CA ALA A 453 -15.79 -8.89 8.08
C ALA A 453 -17.03 -8.07 8.51
N LEU A 454 -17.92 -7.78 7.57
CA LEU A 454 -19.15 -7.03 7.83
C LEU A 454 -20.38 -7.92 8.14
N SER A 455 -20.20 -9.24 8.29
CA SER A 455 -21.32 -10.21 8.44
C SER A 455 -22.26 -9.90 9.61
N ASP A 456 -21.75 -9.33 10.71
CA ASP A 456 -22.51 -8.89 11.87
C ASP A 456 -23.15 -7.50 11.72
N LEU A 457 -22.92 -6.83 10.60
CA LEU A 457 -23.40 -5.49 10.28
C LEU A 457 -24.31 -5.49 9.04
N PRO A 458 -25.49 -6.14 9.09
CA PRO A 458 -26.36 -6.32 7.91
C PRO A 458 -26.84 -4.99 7.30
N ALA A 459 -26.86 -3.91 8.06
CA ALA A 459 -27.19 -2.59 7.55
C ALA A 459 -26.08 -2.01 6.66
N ALA A 460 -24.79 -2.25 7.00
CA ALA A 460 -23.66 -1.88 6.16
C ALA A 460 -23.64 -2.72 4.87
N LEU A 461 -23.82 -4.04 4.99
CA LEU A 461 -23.91 -4.93 3.82
C LEU A 461 -25.00 -4.49 2.84
N ALA A 462 -26.19 -4.14 3.33
CA ALA A 462 -27.29 -3.68 2.48
C ALA A 462 -26.96 -2.37 1.71
N VAL A 463 -26.13 -1.49 2.28
CA VAL A 463 -25.66 -0.28 1.59
C VAL A 463 -24.68 -0.67 0.48
N LEU A 464 -23.69 -1.53 0.77
CA LEU A 464 -22.67 -1.94 -0.20
C LEU A 464 -23.29 -2.79 -1.34
N GLU A 465 -24.26 -3.65 -1.05
CA GLU A 465 -25.05 -4.36 -2.05
C GLU A 465 -25.86 -3.39 -2.91
N GLY A 466 -26.48 -2.38 -2.29
CA GLY A 466 -27.23 -1.33 -3.00
C GLY A 466 -26.37 -0.45 -3.91
N ALA A 467 -25.10 -0.29 -3.57
CA ALA A 467 -24.10 0.40 -4.40
C ALA A 467 -23.47 -0.51 -5.48
N GLU A 468 -23.83 -1.80 -5.49
CA GLU A 468 -23.21 -2.83 -6.34
C GLU A 468 -21.68 -2.93 -6.11
N ALA A 469 -21.24 -2.72 -4.85
CA ALA A 469 -19.86 -3.00 -4.41
C ALA A 469 -19.71 -4.48 -4.05
N LEU A 470 -20.76 -5.06 -3.46
CA LEU A 470 -20.87 -6.48 -3.13
C LEU A 470 -22.04 -7.11 -3.88
N GLY A 471 -21.91 -8.38 -4.26
CA GLY A 471 -22.93 -9.19 -4.92
C GLY A 471 -23.36 -10.42 -4.12
N GLU A 472 -24.39 -11.13 -4.60
CA GLU A 472 -24.86 -12.39 -3.98
C GLU A 472 -23.78 -13.49 -3.97
N ASP A 473 -22.85 -13.45 -4.92
CA ASP A 473 -21.77 -14.44 -5.05
C ASP A 473 -20.64 -14.24 -4.03
N ASP A 474 -20.54 -13.05 -3.42
CA ASP A 474 -19.53 -12.71 -2.42
C ASP A 474 -19.89 -13.20 -1.01
N ALA A 475 -21.18 -13.56 -0.81
CA ALA A 475 -21.64 -14.12 0.45
C ALA A 475 -20.98 -15.49 0.71
N PRO A 476 -20.44 -15.74 1.93
CA PRO A 476 -19.90 -17.03 2.29
C PRO A 476 -20.92 -18.15 2.08
N ARG A 477 -20.51 -19.23 1.39
CA ARG A 477 -21.36 -20.40 1.13
C ARG A 477 -21.42 -21.35 2.30
#